data_3c4028d196e8df3d52584fe6bffb2ded
#
_entry.id   3c4028d196e8df3d52584fe6bffb2ded
#
_cell.length_a   1.000
_cell.length_b   1.000
_cell.length_c   1.000
_cell.angle_alpha   90.00
_cell.angle_beta   90.00
_cell.angle_gamma   90.00
#
_symmetry.space_group_name_H-M   'P 1'
#
loop_
_entity.id
_entity.type
_entity.pdbx_description
1 polymer ?
#
loop_
_entity_poly.entity_id
_entity_poly.type
_entity_poly.pdbx_seq_one_letter_code
_entity_poly.pdbx_strand_id
1 'polypeptide(L)'
;MAKRSPLAAARGALLSMVLLMVVMAAGIFGSTYSGGSWAPKLALDLSGGTQMILSPKVNGSSDENVSQEQLNQAVEIIRQRVDGAGVSEAEVTTSFGSGNNVVVSVPGTISAETRQLIQASANMTFRPVLLSGAGTAVAEDARTADDKLPKPSTEPTNGSDRNWITADLYKQYEAKDCTAARNEDADSADPTKPMVACSTDGQEKYILGPVELSGSDISTASHSQETTGQGVTTGRWAVNIQFNDEAREKFQNITSRLNAIRAQNAHDPRARFAILLDGKVLSSPVSQAVISDGKPQITGNFTEQEAKALADQLKYGALPISFTIQSEQQISATLGSEQLRVGLLTGLIGLLLVFVYSLFQYRLLGFVTMMSLVVAGIISYEAIALLGWALNYRLSLAGVAGLIVAIGATADSFIVYFERIRDEIRAGRTIPSAVNHGWQRASRTILASKAVNLLAAVVLYVVSVGSVKGFAFTLGLTAIADLVVVYLFTHPMLTLLANTRYFGEGHRHSGLSPESLGATPLYRGAGRLRSPEEKQLSIAERRRAERAAAEADESASDEKKES
;
A
#
# COMPACT_ATOMS: atom_id res chain seq x y z
N MET A 1 8.72 40.22 -25.80
CA MET A 1 8.95 39.90 -24.38
C MET A 1 10.37 40.29 -24.02
N ALA A 2 10.56 41.25 -23.11
CA ALA A 2 11.88 41.70 -22.67
C ALA A 2 12.61 40.52 -21.98
N LYS A 3 13.80 40.14 -22.45
CA LYS A 3 14.68 39.16 -21.82
C LYS A 3 15.02 39.66 -20.41
N ARG A 4 14.45 39.06 -19.37
CA ARG A 4 14.80 39.36 -17.99
C ARG A 4 16.32 39.17 -17.81
N SER A 5 16.98 40.04 -17.04
CA SER A 5 18.41 39.86 -16.77
C SER A 5 18.63 38.50 -16.08
N PRO A 6 19.75 37.78 -16.34
CA PRO A 6 20.02 36.47 -15.74
C PRO A 6 19.93 36.47 -14.21
N LEU A 7 20.35 37.59 -13.60
CA LEU A 7 20.28 37.77 -12.14
C LEU A 7 18.83 37.91 -11.64
N ALA A 8 17.96 38.59 -12.38
CA ALA A 8 16.55 38.69 -12.01
C ALA A 8 15.84 37.35 -12.14
N ALA A 9 16.18 36.56 -13.17
CA ALA A 9 15.66 35.20 -13.33
C ALA A 9 16.14 34.27 -12.19
N ALA A 10 17.40 34.34 -11.80
CA ALA A 10 17.95 33.56 -10.70
C ALA A 10 17.30 33.90 -9.35
N ARG A 11 17.08 35.18 -9.06
CA ARG A 11 16.36 35.61 -7.83
C ARG A 11 14.90 35.13 -7.86
N GLY A 12 14.24 35.22 -9.00
CA GLY A 12 12.87 34.71 -9.17
C GLY A 12 12.77 33.20 -8.91
N ALA A 13 13.72 32.41 -9.41
CA ALA A 13 13.76 30.96 -9.19
C ALA A 13 13.98 30.61 -7.71
N LEU A 14 14.89 31.30 -7.01
CA LEU A 14 15.08 31.08 -5.56
C LEU A 14 13.84 31.48 -4.75
N LEU A 15 13.17 32.57 -5.12
CA LEU A 15 11.90 32.95 -4.47
C LEU A 15 10.80 31.92 -4.73
N SER A 16 10.71 31.36 -5.95
CA SER A 16 9.74 30.29 -6.23
C SER A 16 10.04 29.02 -5.45
N MET A 17 11.32 28.71 -5.19
CA MET A 17 11.73 27.60 -4.36
C MET A 17 11.31 27.78 -2.89
N VAL A 18 11.57 28.96 -2.33
CA VAL A 18 11.14 29.29 -0.96
C VAL A 18 9.61 29.27 -0.87
N LEU A 19 8.92 29.82 -1.87
CA LEU A 19 7.46 29.78 -1.93
C LEU A 19 6.94 28.35 -1.97
N LEU A 20 7.56 27.46 -2.75
CA LEU A 20 7.20 26.05 -2.80
C LEU A 20 7.28 25.39 -1.42
N MET A 21 8.43 25.54 -0.71
CA MET A 21 8.59 24.99 0.64
C MET A 21 7.57 25.59 1.63
N VAL A 22 7.32 26.90 1.57
CA VAL A 22 6.32 27.55 2.44
C VAL A 22 4.91 27.03 2.16
N VAL A 23 4.55 26.82 0.89
CA VAL A 23 3.25 26.27 0.51
C VAL A 23 3.11 24.83 1.01
N MET A 24 4.15 24.01 0.87
CA MET A 24 4.15 22.63 1.38
C MET A 24 4.06 22.59 2.90
N ALA A 25 4.86 23.41 3.61
CA ALA A 25 4.79 23.55 5.06
C ALA A 25 3.41 24.05 5.54
N ALA A 26 2.82 25.02 4.84
CA ALA A 26 1.47 25.49 5.11
C ALA A 26 0.41 24.39 4.87
N GLY A 27 0.59 23.57 3.84
CA GLY A 27 -0.22 22.39 3.59
C GLY A 27 -0.16 21.38 4.74
N ILE A 28 1.06 21.09 5.27
CA ILE A 28 1.25 20.24 6.45
C ILE A 28 0.57 20.86 7.67
N PHE A 29 0.77 22.16 7.90
CA PHE A 29 0.12 22.87 9.01
C PHE A 29 -1.42 22.81 8.88
N GLY A 30 -1.96 23.04 7.69
CA GLY A 30 -3.40 22.90 7.43
C GLY A 30 -3.92 21.48 7.66
N SER A 31 -3.13 20.46 7.33
CA SER A 31 -3.51 19.05 7.54
C SER A 31 -3.64 18.69 9.02
N THR A 32 -2.95 19.38 9.95
CA THR A 32 -3.05 19.08 11.39
C THR A 32 -4.47 19.32 11.94
N TYR A 33 -5.26 20.20 11.31
CA TYR A 33 -6.67 20.41 11.67
C TYR A 33 -7.60 19.28 11.20
N SER A 34 -7.13 18.43 10.26
CA SER A 34 -7.87 17.30 9.71
C SER A 34 -7.23 15.95 10.02
N GLY A 35 -6.51 15.84 11.14
CA GLY A 35 -5.87 14.58 11.58
C GLY A 35 -4.50 14.28 10.97
N GLY A 36 -3.91 15.22 10.25
CA GLY A 36 -2.51 15.12 9.78
C GLY A 36 -1.49 15.41 10.88
N SER A 37 -0.25 15.04 10.64
CA SER A 37 0.89 15.24 11.55
C SER A 37 2.07 15.85 10.81
N TRP A 38 2.90 16.63 11.54
CA TRP A 38 4.20 17.06 11.02
C TRP A 38 5.15 15.90 10.78
N ALA A 39 5.07 14.85 11.61
CA ALA A 39 5.87 13.64 11.41
C ALA A 39 5.28 12.78 10.29
N PRO A 40 6.11 12.25 9.40
CA PRO A 40 5.69 11.25 8.43
C PRO A 40 5.08 10.03 9.14
N LYS A 41 4.01 9.47 8.58
CA LYS A 41 3.49 8.18 9.06
C LYS A 41 4.52 7.09 8.81
N LEU A 42 4.75 6.26 9.81
CA LEU A 42 5.69 5.14 9.72
C LEU A 42 4.96 3.86 9.33
N ALA A 43 5.60 3.04 8.51
CA ALA A 43 5.12 1.70 8.21
C ALA A 43 5.44 0.75 9.38
N LEU A 44 4.86 -0.44 9.33
CA LEU A 44 4.91 -1.41 10.42
C LEU A 44 6.32 -1.85 10.82
N ASP A 45 7.23 -1.92 9.85
CA ASP A 45 8.64 -2.25 10.03
C ASP A 45 9.41 -1.22 10.88
N LEU A 46 8.90 0.01 10.98
CA LEU A 46 9.47 1.09 11.80
C LEU A 46 8.64 1.39 13.05
N SER A 47 7.31 1.26 13.00
CA SER A 47 6.42 1.52 14.13
C SER A 47 6.20 0.30 15.02
N GLY A 48 6.46 -0.89 14.49
CA GLY A 48 6.10 -2.17 15.11
C GLY A 48 4.62 -2.50 14.96
N GLY A 49 4.28 -3.77 15.09
CA GLY A 49 2.91 -4.24 14.98
C GLY A 49 2.80 -5.64 14.40
N THR A 50 1.60 -6.04 14.00
CA THR A 50 1.31 -7.34 13.41
C THR A 50 0.88 -7.20 11.95
N GLN A 51 1.50 -7.95 11.06
CA GLN A 51 1.12 -8.06 9.66
C GLN A 51 0.56 -9.46 9.40
N MET A 52 -0.62 -9.52 8.82
CA MET A 52 -1.24 -10.76 8.36
C MET A 52 -1.40 -10.74 6.85
N ILE A 53 -1.04 -11.82 6.20
CA ILE A 53 -1.29 -12.06 4.79
C ILE A 53 -2.44 -13.08 4.70
N LEU A 54 -3.54 -12.63 4.14
CA LEU A 54 -4.75 -13.42 3.95
C LEU A 54 -4.79 -13.91 2.50
N SER A 55 -4.82 -15.23 2.31
CA SER A 55 -5.00 -15.84 0.99
C SER A 55 -6.47 -16.21 0.78
N PRO A 56 -7.08 -15.89 -0.36
CA PRO A 56 -8.44 -16.29 -0.64
C PRO A 56 -8.53 -17.82 -0.73
N LYS A 57 -9.55 -18.39 -0.09
CA LYS A 57 -9.88 -19.81 -0.19
C LYS A 57 -10.91 -19.96 -1.30
N VAL A 58 -10.47 -20.46 -2.45
CA VAL A 58 -11.37 -20.79 -3.56
C VAL A 58 -11.82 -22.24 -3.40
N ASN A 59 -13.12 -22.45 -3.34
CA ASN A 59 -13.70 -23.80 -3.22
C ASN A 59 -13.45 -24.61 -4.49
N GLY A 60 -12.52 -25.57 -4.42
CA GLY A 60 -12.42 -26.69 -5.37
C GLY A 60 -11.36 -26.65 -6.45
N SER A 61 -10.70 -25.55 -6.77
CA SER A 61 -9.52 -25.52 -7.66
C SER A 61 -8.66 -24.28 -7.41
N SER A 62 -7.35 -24.46 -7.50
CA SER A 62 -6.32 -23.45 -7.24
C SER A 62 -6.23 -22.33 -8.28
N ASP A 63 -7.16 -22.22 -9.23
CA ASP A 63 -7.06 -21.32 -10.40
C ASP A 63 -8.36 -20.56 -10.77
N GLU A 64 -9.40 -20.55 -9.94
CA GLU A 64 -10.54 -19.67 -10.21
C GLU A 64 -10.21 -18.23 -9.83
N ASN A 65 -10.25 -17.38 -10.82
CA ASN A 65 -9.95 -15.95 -10.75
C ASN A 65 -10.91 -15.24 -9.80
N VAL A 66 -10.43 -14.97 -8.58
CA VAL A 66 -11.10 -14.02 -7.70
C VAL A 66 -11.12 -12.67 -8.40
N SER A 67 -12.30 -12.09 -8.60
CA SER A 67 -12.40 -10.80 -9.27
C SER A 67 -11.81 -9.68 -8.41
N GLN A 68 -11.21 -8.67 -9.06
CA GLN A 68 -10.67 -7.50 -8.37
C GLN A 68 -11.76 -6.77 -7.55
N GLU A 69 -12.99 -6.85 -8.00
CA GLU A 69 -14.16 -6.24 -7.35
C GLU A 69 -14.49 -6.92 -6.02
N GLN A 70 -14.46 -8.26 -5.99
CA GLN A 70 -14.61 -9.05 -4.76
C GLN A 70 -13.48 -8.79 -3.76
N LEU A 71 -12.24 -8.67 -4.24
CA LEU A 71 -11.10 -8.32 -3.37
C LEU A 71 -11.24 -6.91 -2.78
N ASN A 72 -11.64 -5.94 -3.58
CA ASN A 72 -11.84 -4.57 -3.11
C ASN A 72 -12.97 -4.50 -2.05
N GLN A 73 -14.05 -5.25 -2.27
CA GLN A 73 -15.14 -5.36 -1.30
C GLN A 73 -14.67 -6.05 -0.01
N ALA A 74 -13.89 -7.12 -0.12
CA ALA A 74 -13.32 -7.81 1.03
C ALA A 74 -12.37 -6.90 1.84
N VAL A 75 -11.53 -6.12 1.17
CA VAL A 75 -10.65 -5.12 1.81
C VAL A 75 -11.46 -4.12 2.63
N GLU A 76 -12.57 -3.62 2.06
CA GLU A 76 -13.42 -2.63 2.75
C GLU A 76 -14.10 -3.25 3.98
N ILE A 77 -14.63 -4.47 3.87
CA ILE A 77 -15.25 -5.19 4.99
C ILE A 77 -14.22 -5.50 6.09
N ILE A 78 -13.03 -6.00 5.72
CA ILE A 78 -11.96 -6.29 6.68
C ILE A 78 -11.53 -4.99 7.39
N ARG A 79 -11.40 -3.88 6.65
CA ARG A 79 -11.09 -2.57 7.24
C ARG A 79 -12.15 -2.15 8.27
N GLN A 80 -13.43 -2.22 7.92
CA GLN A 80 -14.52 -1.88 8.84
C GLN A 80 -14.54 -2.76 10.08
N ARG A 81 -14.21 -4.05 9.95
CA ARG A 81 -14.11 -4.98 11.08
C ARG A 81 -12.95 -4.63 12.02
N VAL A 82 -11.79 -4.30 11.45
CA VAL A 82 -10.60 -3.93 12.23
C VAL A 82 -10.80 -2.59 12.94
N ASP A 83 -11.37 -1.61 12.23
CA ASP A 83 -11.73 -0.31 12.82
C ASP A 83 -12.78 -0.47 13.92
N GLY A 84 -13.78 -1.32 13.71
CA GLY A 84 -14.83 -1.64 14.69
C GLY A 84 -14.30 -2.40 15.91
N ALA A 85 -13.21 -3.17 15.77
CA ALA A 85 -12.52 -3.80 16.90
C ALA A 85 -11.69 -2.79 17.72
N GLY A 86 -11.73 -1.51 17.38
CA GLY A 86 -11.01 -0.45 18.09
C GLY A 86 -9.53 -0.33 17.74
N VAL A 87 -9.10 -0.98 16.68
CA VAL A 87 -7.73 -0.88 16.18
C VAL A 87 -7.66 0.27 15.18
N SER A 88 -7.47 1.47 15.70
CA SER A 88 -7.24 2.65 14.88
C SER A 88 -5.90 2.55 14.14
N GLU A 89 -5.84 3.04 12.90
CA GLU A 89 -4.65 3.06 12.01
C GLU A 89 -4.26 1.71 11.37
N ALA A 90 -5.16 0.73 11.35
CA ALA A 90 -4.92 -0.48 10.57
C ALA A 90 -4.87 -0.17 9.06
N GLU A 91 -3.95 -0.80 8.35
CA GLU A 91 -3.85 -0.74 6.90
C GLU A 91 -4.30 -2.06 6.29
N VAL A 92 -5.30 -2.02 5.42
CA VAL A 92 -5.79 -3.18 4.68
C VAL A 92 -5.62 -2.89 3.20
N THR A 93 -4.80 -3.71 2.52
CA THR A 93 -4.44 -3.51 1.11
C THR A 93 -4.43 -4.86 0.36
N THR A 94 -4.60 -4.80 -0.96
CA THR A 94 -4.40 -5.96 -1.83
C THR A 94 -2.94 -6.08 -2.23
N SER A 95 -2.39 -7.28 -2.25
CA SER A 95 -1.04 -7.57 -2.74
C SER A 95 -1.12 -7.95 -4.22
N PHE A 96 -0.57 -7.10 -5.10
CA PHE A 96 -0.45 -7.40 -6.52
C PHE A 96 0.84 -8.19 -6.78
N GLY A 97 0.73 -9.37 -7.40
CA GLY A 97 1.91 -10.08 -7.93
C GLY A 97 1.91 -11.60 -7.79
N SER A 98 1.36 -12.19 -6.77
CA SER A 98 1.22 -13.65 -6.64
C SER A 98 0.02 -13.98 -5.75
N GLY A 99 -1.15 -14.16 -6.37
CA GLY A 99 -2.26 -14.84 -5.73
C GLY A 99 -3.29 -13.99 -5.00
N ASN A 100 -3.63 -12.79 -5.46
CA ASN A 100 -4.80 -12.03 -4.97
C ASN A 100 -4.92 -11.92 -3.43
N ASN A 101 -3.81 -11.83 -2.71
CA ASN A 101 -3.78 -11.81 -1.26
C ASN A 101 -4.22 -10.45 -0.69
N VAL A 102 -4.83 -10.46 0.48
CA VAL A 102 -5.11 -9.25 1.27
C VAL A 102 -4.08 -9.17 2.40
N VAL A 103 -3.42 -8.02 2.52
CA VAL A 103 -2.45 -7.73 3.58
C VAL A 103 -3.11 -6.83 4.60
N VAL A 104 -3.18 -7.29 5.84
CA VAL A 104 -3.69 -6.54 6.99
C VAL A 104 -2.53 -6.21 7.90
N SER A 105 -2.25 -4.92 8.07
CA SER A 105 -1.18 -4.40 8.92
C SER A 105 -1.78 -3.61 10.07
N VAL A 106 -1.52 -4.06 11.29
CA VAL A 106 -2.12 -3.50 12.51
C VAL A 106 -1.00 -3.05 13.44
N PRO A 107 -0.98 -1.79 13.90
CA PRO A 107 -0.04 -1.35 14.90
C PRO A 107 -0.27 -2.09 16.23
N GLY A 108 0.82 -2.56 16.85
CA GLY A 108 0.75 -3.32 18.10
C GLY A 108 0.43 -4.80 17.92
N THR A 109 -0.16 -5.40 18.96
CA THR A 109 -0.55 -6.82 18.98
C THR A 109 -2.03 -6.97 18.66
N ILE A 110 -2.38 -7.97 17.85
CA ILE A 110 -3.77 -8.30 17.54
C ILE A 110 -4.28 -9.31 18.58
N SER A 111 -5.46 -9.03 19.15
CA SER A 111 -6.13 -9.98 20.03
C SER A 111 -6.64 -11.22 19.26
N ALA A 112 -6.88 -12.33 19.98
CA ALA A 112 -7.43 -13.53 19.37
C ALA A 112 -8.81 -13.27 18.75
N GLU A 113 -9.63 -12.42 19.40
CA GLU A 113 -10.96 -12.02 18.95
C GLU A 113 -10.88 -11.21 17.65
N THR A 114 -9.97 -10.24 17.57
CA THR A 114 -9.77 -9.44 16.35
C THR A 114 -9.28 -10.31 15.19
N ARG A 115 -8.37 -11.25 15.45
CA ARG A 115 -7.90 -12.22 14.45
C ARG A 115 -9.06 -13.07 13.92
N GLN A 116 -9.90 -13.58 14.81
CA GLN A 116 -11.07 -14.37 14.45
C GLN A 116 -12.08 -13.56 13.64
N LEU A 117 -12.30 -12.28 14.02
CA LEU A 117 -13.18 -11.36 13.30
C LEU A 117 -12.68 -11.08 11.87
N ILE A 118 -11.37 -10.97 11.67
CA ILE A 118 -10.76 -10.74 10.35
C ILE A 118 -10.91 -11.97 9.45
N GLN A 119 -10.76 -13.19 10.01
CA GLN A 119 -10.84 -14.43 9.24
C GLN A 119 -12.25 -14.90 8.96
N ALA A 120 -13.21 -14.58 9.84
CA ALA A 120 -14.57 -15.08 9.72
C ALA A 120 -15.17 -14.67 8.38
N SER A 121 -15.64 -15.63 7.58
CA SER A 121 -16.39 -15.34 6.37
C SER A 121 -17.71 -14.65 6.71
N ALA A 122 -18.29 -15.01 7.86
CA ALA A 122 -19.56 -14.52 8.38
C ALA A 122 -20.69 -14.63 7.35
N ASN A 123 -20.62 -15.67 6.50
CA ASN A 123 -21.67 -15.94 5.53
C ASN A 123 -22.92 -16.45 6.26
N MET A 124 -23.83 -15.53 6.52
CA MET A 124 -25.10 -15.85 7.17
C MET A 124 -26.17 -16.13 6.15
N THR A 125 -26.87 -17.25 6.33
CA THR A 125 -28.04 -17.60 5.52
C THR A 125 -29.18 -18.04 6.43
N PHE A 126 -30.39 -17.75 6.00
CA PHE A 126 -31.61 -18.10 6.70
C PHE A 126 -32.42 -19.06 5.83
N ARG A 127 -32.66 -20.26 6.37
CA ARG A 127 -33.32 -21.35 5.63
C ARG A 127 -34.45 -21.97 6.46
N PRO A 128 -35.59 -22.30 5.88
CA PRO A 128 -36.62 -23.05 6.56
C PRO A 128 -36.14 -24.48 6.86
N VAL A 129 -36.47 -25.00 8.04
CA VAL A 129 -36.23 -26.40 8.37
C VAL A 129 -37.28 -27.27 7.72
N LEU A 130 -36.84 -28.34 7.05
CA LEU A 130 -37.74 -29.35 6.45
C LEU A 130 -37.81 -30.60 7.31
N LEU A 131 -36.67 -31.00 7.88
CA LEU A 131 -36.55 -32.16 8.76
C LEU A 131 -35.43 -31.91 9.78
N SER A 132 -35.57 -32.43 10.99
CA SER A 132 -34.50 -32.40 12.02
C SER A 132 -34.43 -33.72 12.76
N GLY A 133 -33.24 -34.05 13.27
CA GLY A 133 -33.00 -35.24 14.08
C GLY A 133 -31.62 -35.22 14.75
N ALA A 134 -31.29 -36.31 15.47
CA ALA A 134 -30.03 -36.45 16.16
C ALA A 134 -28.83 -36.35 15.22
N GLY A 135 -27.72 -35.70 15.67
CA GLY A 135 -26.54 -35.45 14.84
C GLY A 135 -25.73 -36.67 14.45
N THR A 136 -26.00 -37.84 15.04
CA THR A 136 -25.34 -39.12 14.71
C THR A 136 -25.83 -39.69 13.36
N ALA A 137 -24.94 -40.34 12.61
CA ALA A 137 -25.32 -41.07 11.41
C ALA A 137 -26.26 -42.22 11.78
N VAL A 138 -27.23 -42.50 10.91
CA VAL A 138 -28.06 -43.71 11.03
C VAL A 138 -27.23 -44.92 10.57
N ALA A 139 -27.21 -45.98 11.40
CA ALA A 139 -26.49 -47.21 11.09
C ALA A 139 -26.97 -47.80 9.76
N GLU A 140 -26.08 -48.39 8.99
CA GLU A 140 -26.42 -48.83 7.58
C GLU A 140 -27.58 -49.80 7.56
N ASP A 141 -27.69 -50.67 8.54
CA ASP A 141 -28.78 -51.66 8.67
C ASP A 141 -30.12 -51.03 9.11
N ALA A 142 -30.08 -49.83 9.68
CA ALA A 142 -31.28 -49.10 10.13
C ALA A 142 -31.72 -48.00 9.16
N ARG A 143 -31.00 -47.79 8.04
CA ARG A 143 -31.38 -46.80 7.03
C ARG A 143 -32.66 -47.15 6.32
N THR A 144 -33.37 -46.13 5.88
CA THR A 144 -34.63 -46.29 5.17
C THR A 144 -34.42 -47.04 3.84
N ALA A 145 -35.17 -48.11 3.62
CA ALA A 145 -35.10 -48.89 2.38
C ALA A 145 -35.54 -48.05 1.17
N ASP A 146 -34.97 -48.34 -0.02
CA ASP A 146 -35.13 -47.51 -1.24
C ASP A 146 -36.58 -47.34 -1.69
N ASP A 147 -37.46 -48.31 -1.41
CA ASP A 147 -38.89 -48.28 -1.72
C ASP A 147 -39.69 -47.31 -0.83
N LYS A 148 -39.16 -46.99 0.37
CA LYS A 148 -39.79 -46.12 1.37
C LYS A 148 -39.23 -44.70 1.38
N LEU A 149 -38.23 -44.39 0.55
CA LEU A 149 -37.63 -43.07 0.47
C LEU A 149 -38.64 -42.01 -0.01
N PRO A 150 -38.52 -40.75 0.46
CA PRO A 150 -39.38 -39.65 0.01
C PRO A 150 -39.36 -39.51 -1.51
N LYS A 151 -40.53 -39.40 -2.13
CA LYS A 151 -40.68 -39.11 -3.55
C LYS A 151 -41.50 -37.83 -3.69
N PRO A 152 -40.88 -36.72 -4.17
CA PRO A 152 -41.62 -35.50 -4.46
C PRO A 152 -42.78 -35.80 -5.43
N SER A 153 -43.99 -35.36 -5.12
CA SER A 153 -45.17 -35.55 -5.94
C SER A 153 -45.48 -34.36 -6.86
N THR A 154 -45.02 -33.17 -6.47
CA THR A 154 -45.22 -31.92 -7.20
C THR A 154 -43.97 -31.06 -7.07
N GLU A 155 -43.86 -30.02 -7.89
CA GLU A 155 -42.83 -28.98 -7.68
C GLU A 155 -43.09 -28.24 -6.35
N PRO A 156 -42.00 -27.91 -5.62
CA PRO A 156 -42.13 -27.19 -4.35
C PRO A 156 -42.79 -25.82 -4.54
N THR A 157 -43.74 -25.44 -3.71
CA THR A 157 -44.47 -24.18 -3.79
C THR A 157 -43.86 -23.05 -2.97
N ASN A 158 -43.10 -23.38 -1.95
CA ASN A 158 -42.40 -22.44 -1.07
C ASN A 158 -41.21 -23.11 -0.38
N GLY A 159 -40.35 -22.34 0.33
CA GLY A 159 -39.17 -22.90 0.97
C GLY A 159 -39.42 -23.94 2.05
N SER A 160 -40.60 -23.96 2.68
CA SER A 160 -41.00 -24.95 3.71
C SER A 160 -41.73 -26.18 3.14
N ASP A 161 -41.80 -26.34 1.81
CA ASP A 161 -42.49 -27.43 1.18
C ASP A 161 -41.70 -28.75 1.34
N ARG A 162 -42.41 -29.85 1.72
CA ARG A 162 -41.80 -31.17 1.87
C ARG A 162 -41.29 -31.76 0.55
N ASN A 163 -41.79 -31.29 -0.58
CA ASN A 163 -41.35 -31.74 -1.92
C ASN A 163 -39.92 -31.35 -2.25
N TRP A 164 -39.26 -30.51 -1.44
CA TRP A 164 -37.80 -30.30 -1.49
C TRP A 164 -36.99 -31.53 -1.06
N ILE A 165 -37.59 -32.48 -0.29
CA ILE A 165 -36.89 -33.67 0.21
C ILE A 165 -36.89 -34.75 -0.88
N THR A 166 -35.81 -34.86 -1.63
CA THR A 166 -35.57 -35.93 -2.59
C THR A 166 -34.99 -37.17 -1.91
N ALA A 167 -35.10 -38.33 -2.57
CA ALA A 167 -34.53 -39.58 -2.09
C ALA A 167 -33.01 -39.46 -1.79
N ASP A 168 -32.26 -38.81 -2.68
CA ASP A 168 -30.81 -38.63 -2.54
C ASP A 168 -30.48 -37.71 -1.38
N LEU A 169 -31.23 -36.62 -1.19
CA LEU A 169 -31.04 -35.71 -0.05
C LEU A 169 -31.34 -36.40 1.29
N TYR A 170 -32.36 -37.24 1.31
CA TYR A 170 -32.71 -38.02 2.50
C TYR A 170 -31.65 -39.07 2.84
N LYS A 171 -31.08 -39.78 1.84
CA LYS A 171 -29.92 -40.66 2.05
C LYS A 171 -28.71 -39.94 2.60
N GLN A 172 -28.40 -38.74 2.06
CA GLN A 172 -27.33 -37.87 2.59
C GLN A 172 -27.60 -37.49 4.06
N TYR A 173 -28.83 -37.17 4.40
CA TYR A 173 -29.21 -36.84 5.77
C TYR A 173 -29.02 -38.04 6.73
N GLU A 174 -29.44 -39.26 6.34
CA GLU A 174 -29.25 -40.44 7.17
C GLU A 174 -27.77 -40.78 7.36
N ALA A 175 -26.95 -40.64 6.31
CA ALA A 175 -25.53 -40.93 6.33
C ALA A 175 -24.68 -39.87 7.04
N LYS A 176 -25.20 -38.63 7.19
CA LYS A 176 -24.45 -37.51 7.78
C LYS A 176 -24.22 -37.73 9.26
N ASP A 177 -22.95 -37.69 9.67
CA ASP A 177 -22.51 -37.67 11.05
C ASP A 177 -22.00 -36.27 11.39
N CYS A 178 -22.67 -35.58 12.31
CA CYS A 178 -22.35 -34.25 12.77
C CYS A 178 -21.41 -34.23 13.98
N THR A 179 -21.15 -35.39 14.60
CA THR A 179 -20.27 -35.52 15.77
C THR A 179 -18.80 -35.56 15.37
N ALA A 180 -18.46 -35.87 14.10
CA ALA A 180 -17.11 -35.87 13.59
C ALA A 180 -16.61 -34.43 13.42
N ALA A 181 -15.40 -34.12 13.92
CA ALA A 181 -14.82 -32.79 14.03
C ALA A 181 -14.55 -32.05 12.69
N ARG A 182 -14.79 -32.68 11.55
CA ARG A 182 -14.54 -32.13 10.20
C ARG A 182 -15.79 -32.18 9.32
N ASN A 183 -16.55 -31.10 9.34
CA ASN A 183 -17.55 -30.82 8.30
C ASN A 183 -17.10 -29.58 7.52
N GLU A 184 -16.21 -29.76 6.54
CA GLU A 184 -15.57 -28.68 5.77
C GLU A 184 -16.40 -28.22 4.55
N ASP A 185 -17.49 -28.93 4.18
CA ASP A 185 -18.12 -28.77 2.86
C ASP A 185 -19.42 -27.96 2.84
N ALA A 186 -19.82 -27.32 3.95
CA ALA A 186 -21.14 -26.70 4.03
C ALA A 186 -21.22 -25.29 3.41
N ASP A 187 -20.09 -24.62 3.17
CA ASP A 187 -20.06 -23.21 2.75
C ASP A 187 -20.25 -23.02 1.23
N SER A 188 -20.20 -24.09 0.44
CA SER A 188 -20.33 -24.06 -1.03
C SER A 188 -21.69 -24.49 -1.58
N ALA A 189 -22.71 -24.65 -0.72
CA ALA A 189 -24.03 -25.11 -1.15
C ALA A 189 -24.75 -24.06 -1.99
N ASP A 190 -25.27 -24.46 -3.14
CA ASP A 190 -26.13 -23.64 -3.99
C ASP A 190 -27.30 -23.04 -3.17
N PRO A 191 -27.43 -21.71 -3.10
CA PRO A 191 -28.45 -21.05 -2.28
C PRO A 191 -29.87 -21.39 -2.70
N THR A 192 -30.08 -21.79 -3.96
CA THR A 192 -31.41 -22.12 -4.52
C THR A 192 -31.84 -23.55 -4.24
N LYS A 193 -30.93 -24.39 -3.72
CA LYS A 193 -31.18 -25.80 -3.48
C LYS A 193 -31.30 -26.14 -1.99
N PRO A 194 -32.03 -27.19 -1.63
CA PRO A 194 -32.03 -27.71 -0.27
C PRO A 194 -30.68 -28.35 0.07
N MET A 195 -30.34 -28.40 1.36
CA MET A 195 -29.08 -28.96 1.84
C MET A 195 -29.25 -29.73 3.14
N VAL A 196 -28.27 -30.58 3.46
CA VAL A 196 -28.10 -31.18 4.81
C VAL A 196 -27.07 -30.39 5.58
N ALA A 197 -27.41 -29.94 6.79
CA ALA A 197 -26.52 -29.16 7.66
C ALA A 197 -26.50 -29.75 9.07
N CYS A 198 -25.41 -29.48 9.77
CA CYS A 198 -25.21 -29.83 11.19
C CYS A 198 -25.37 -28.59 12.07
N SER A 199 -25.84 -28.77 13.31
CA SER A 199 -25.71 -27.75 14.33
C SER A 199 -24.24 -27.49 14.69
N THR A 200 -23.92 -26.31 15.20
CA THR A 200 -22.55 -25.93 15.63
C THR A 200 -22.01 -26.82 16.74
N ASP A 201 -22.89 -27.35 17.60
CA ASP A 201 -22.56 -28.29 18.69
C ASP A 201 -22.54 -29.76 18.26
N GLY A 202 -22.91 -30.06 16.99
CA GLY A 202 -22.97 -31.41 16.46
C GLY A 202 -24.11 -32.27 16.99
N GLN A 203 -25.02 -31.75 17.81
CA GLN A 203 -26.08 -32.53 18.45
C GLN A 203 -27.29 -32.79 17.54
N GLU A 204 -27.57 -31.87 16.63
CA GLU A 204 -28.67 -31.99 15.68
C GLU A 204 -28.18 -31.93 14.24
N LYS A 205 -28.88 -32.63 13.36
CA LYS A 205 -28.75 -32.51 11.89
C LYS A 205 -30.09 -32.15 11.26
N TYR A 206 -30.01 -31.46 10.13
CA TYR A 206 -31.15 -30.85 9.49
C TYR A 206 -31.16 -31.14 8.00
N ILE A 207 -32.38 -31.32 7.41
CA ILE A 207 -32.63 -31.00 6.00
C ILE A 207 -33.21 -29.61 5.96
N LEU A 208 -32.57 -28.71 5.22
CA LEU A 208 -32.95 -27.29 5.09
C LEU A 208 -33.43 -27.01 3.67
N GLY A 209 -34.43 -26.16 3.53
CA GLY A 209 -34.88 -25.63 2.25
C GLY A 209 -33.88 -24.64 1.63
N PRO A 210 -34.23 -24.03 0.49
CA PRO A 210 -33.41 -22.98 -0.12
C PRO A 210 -33.24 -21.76 0.80
N VAL A 211 -32.24 -20.92 0.50
CA VAL A 211 -32.03 -19.66 1.20
C VAL A 211 -33.20 -18.70 0.93
N GLU A 212 -33.83 -18.20 1.96
CA GLU A 212 -34.89 -17.20 1.84
C GLU A 212 -34.44 -15.79 2.23
N LEU A 213 -33.43 -15.68 3.11
CA LEU A 213 -32.75 -14.43 3.47
C LEU A 213 -31.26 -14.71 3.64
N SER A 214 -30.45 -13.68 3.43
CA SER A 214 -29.00 -13.71 3.50
C SER A 214 -28.43 -12.65 4.46
N GLY A 215 -27.15 -12.72 4.78
CA GLY A 215 -26.48 -11.71 5.58
C GLY A 215 -26.52 -10.31 4.98
N SER A 216 -26.62 -10.17 3.64
CA SER A 216 -26.77 -8.88 2.97
C SER A 216 -28.14 -8.20 3.21
N ASP A 217 -29.11 -8.95 3.69
CA ASP A 217 -30.43 -8.44 4.07
C ASP A 217 -30.44 -7.79 5.46
N ILE A 218 -29.35 -7.92 6.23
CA ILE A 218 -29.16 -7.35 7.56
C ILE A 218 -28.69 -5.91 7.42
N SER A 219 -29.41 -4.95 7.99
CA SER A 219 -29.01 -3.54 8.04
C SER A 219 -28.10 -3.23 9.24
N THR A 220 -28.34 -3.88 10.38
CA THR A 220 -27.51 -3.75 11.58
C THR A 220 -27.71 -4.92 12.54
N ALA A 221 -26.71 -5.16 13.39
CA ALA A 221 -26.79 -6.15 14.46
C ALA A 221 -26.17 -5.58 15.75
N SER A 222 -26.69 -6.03 16.90
CA SER A 222 -26.20 -5.66 18.22
C SER A 222 -26.39 -6.81 19.20
N HIS A 223 -25.61 -6.85 20.29
CA HIS A 223 -25.79 -7.80 21.36
C HIS A 223 -26.45 -7.15 22.57
N SER A 224 -27.25 -7.91 23.28
CA SER A 224 -27.85 -7.50 24.55
C SER A 224 -28.22 -8.72 25.38
N GLN A 225 -28.59 -8.52 26.64
CA GLN A 225 -29.22 -9.60 27.38
C GLN A 225 -30.60 -9.90 26.78
N GLU A 226 -30.92 -11.20 26.68
CA GLU A 226 -32.21 -11.67 26.22
C GLU A 226 -33.33 -11.10 27.10
N THR A 227 -34.33 -10.53 26.46
CA THR A 227 -35.49 -9.93 27.16
C THR A 227 -36.74 -10.73 26.77
N THR A 228 -37.49 -11.17 27.77
CA THR A 228 -38.81 -11.78 27.55
C THR A 228 -39.80 -10.74 27.05
N GLY A 229 -40.90 -11.19 26.42
CA GLY A 229 -41.96 -10.29 25.92
C GLY A 229 -42.60 -9.38 26.99
N GLN A 230 -42.28 -9.59 28.28
CA GLN A 230 -42.69 -8.79 29.41
C GLN A 230 -41.61 -7.83 29.91
N GLY A 231 -40.50 -7.68 29.17
CA GLY A 231 -39.39 -6.76 29.53
C GLY A 231 -38.46 -7.25 30.62
N VAL A 232 -38.54 -8.53 31.04
CA VAL A 232 -37.67 -9.12 32.07
C VAL A 232 -36.45 -9.73 31.36
N THR A 233 -35.25 -9.41 31.84
CA THR A 233 -34.00 -10.00 31.34
C THR A 233 -33.83 -11.41 31.90
N THR A 234 -33.44 -12.37 31.02
CA THR A 234 -33.24 -13.78 31.40
C THR A 234 -31.83 -14.07 31.90
N GLY A 235 -30.93 -13.09 31.82
CA GLY A 235 -29.51 -13.25 32.15
C GLY A 235 -28.69 -13.96 31.07
N ARG A 236 -29.30 -14.38 29.95
CA ARG A 236 -28.61 -14.95 28.79
C ARG A 236 -28.31 -13.84 27.80
N TRP A 237 -27.22 -14.02 27.03
CA TRP A 237 -26.87 -13.10 25.96
C TRP A 237 -27.55 -13.50 24.65
N ALA A 238 -27.94 -12.49 23.87
CA ALA A 238 -28.61 -12.66 22.59
C ALA A 238 -28.09 -11.64 21.58
N VAL A 239 -28.27 -11.94 20.31
CA VAL A 239 -27.94 -11.04 19.19
C VAL A 239 -29.23 -10.53 18.57
N ASN A 240 -29.40 -9.23 18.54
CA ASN A 240 -30.51 -8.57 17.91
C ASN A 240 -30.12 -8.21 16.47
N ILE A 241 -30.94 -8.58 15.52
CA ILE A 241 -30.79 -8.26 14.09
C ILE A 241 -31.85 -7.26 13.69
N GLN A 242 -31.53 -6.39 12.78
CA GLN A 242 -32.50 -5.57 12.06
C GLN A 242 -32.31 -5.79 10.57
N PHE A 243 -33.34 -6.25 9.90
CA PHE A 243 -33.36 -6.38 8.44
C PHE A 243 -33.61 -5.03 7.75
N ASN A 244 -33.20 -4.92 6.49
CA ASN A 244 -33.59 -3.82 5.62
C ASN A 244 -35.09 -3.88 5.27
N ASP A 245 -35.62 -2.83 4.65
CA ASP A 245 -37.06 -2.73 4.39
C ASP A 245 -37.60 -3.85 3.47
N GLU A 246 -36.84 -4.25 2.46
CA GLU A 246 -37.22 -5.33 1.54
C GLU A 246 -37.25 -6.68 2.26
N ALA A 247 -36.22 -6.99 3.02
CA ALA A 247 -36.12 -8.22 3.77
C ALA A 247 -37.12 -8.29 4.93
N ARG A 248 -37.52 -7.15 5.50
CA ARG A 248 -38.57 -7.08 6.52
C ARG A 248 -39.90 -7.67 6.01
N GLU A 249 -40.31 -7.32 4.80
CA GLU A 249 -41.54 -7.85 4.21
C GLU A 249 -41.41 -9.37 3.91
N LYS A 250 -40.27 -9.79 3.37
CA LYS A 250 -39.98 -11.22 3.17
C LYS A 250 -40.03 -11.99 4.49
N PHE A 251 -39.40 -11.45 5.53
CA PHE A 251 -39.35 -12.09 6.85
C PHE A 251 -40.73 -12.16 7.53
N GLN A 252 -41.56 -11.13 7.37
CA GLN A 252 -42.97 -11.15 7.83
C GLN A 252 -43.74 -12.30 7.15
N ASN A 253 -43.59 -12.48 5.85
CA ASN A 253 -44.25 -13.58 5.11
C ASN A 253 -43.73 -14.94 5.56
N ILE A 254 -42.42 -15.08 5.77
CA ILE A 254 -41.80 -16.32 6.28
C ILE A 254 -42.37 -16.65 7.66
N THR A 255 -42.31 -15.70 8.61
CA THR A 255 -42.81 -15.94 9.98
C THR A 255 -44.29 -16.19 10.04
N SER A 256 -45.11 -15.59 9.15
CA SER A 256 -46.53 -15.90 8.97
C SER A 256 -46.75 -17.34 8.55
N ARG A 257 -45.99 -17.82 7.55
CA ARG A 257 -46.06 -19.21 7.08
C ARG A 257 -45.63 -20.20 8.18
N LEU A 258 -44.52 -19.96 8.85
CA LEU A 258 -44.04 -20.82 9.94
C LEU A 258 -45.05 -20.88 11.11
N ASN A 259 -45.63 -19.75 11.46
CA ASN A 259 -46.65 -19.71 12.51
C ASN A 259 -47.94 -20.45 12.12
N ALA A 260 -48.33 -20.41 10.84
CA ALA A 260 -49.46 -21.23 10.34
C ALA A 260 -49.17 -22.72 10.43
N ILE A 261 -47.96 -23.17 10.10
CA ILE A 261 -47.53 -24.59 10.25
C ILE A 261 -47.58 -24.99 11.74
N ARG A 262 -47.04 -24.14 12.62
CA ARG A 262 -47.06 -24.37 14.06
C ARG A 262 -48.47 -24.50 14.61
N ALA A 263 -49.40 -23.67 14.13
CA ALA A 263 -50.82 -23.70 14.56
C ALA A 263 -51.50 -25.04 14.19
N GLN A 264 -51.07 -25.67 13.10
CA GLN A 264 -51.57 -26.99 12.71
C GLN A 264 -50.91 -28.11 13.51
N ASN A 265 -49.61 -28.04 13.75
CA ASN A 265 -48.84 -28.99 14.56
C ASN A 265 -47.67 -28.28 15.25
N ALA A 266 -47.76 -28.13 16.56
CA ALA A 266 -46.77 -27.43 17.36
C ALA A 266 -45.37 -28.11 17.36
N HIS A 267 -45.31 -29.41 16.99
CA HIS A 267 -44.07 -30.20 16.95
C HIS A 267 -43.54 -30.40 15.52
N ASP A 268 -44.16 -29.81 14.49
CA ASP A 268 -43.68 -29.93 13.12
C ASP A 268 -42.32 -29.18 12.98
N PRO A 269 -41.24 -29.86 12.57
CA PRO A 269 -39.92 -29.24 12.41
C PRO A 269 -39.96 -28.07 11.39
N ARG A 270 -40.90 -28.04 10.47
CA ARG A 270 -41.07 -26.97 9.50
C ARG A 270 -41.57 -25.65 10.08
N ALA A 271 -41.99 -25.60 11.34
CA ALA A 271 -42.28 -24.38 12.08
C ALA A 271 -40.99 -23.68 12.58
N ARG A 272 -39.82 -24.28 12.35
CA ARG A 272 -38.48 -23.76 12.72
C ARG A 272 -37.87 -23.04 11.52
N PHE A 273 -37.04 -22.04 11.81
CA PHE A 273 -36.25 -21.32 10.83
C PHE A 273 -34.78 -21.38 11.24
N ALA A 274 -33.98 -22.03 10.43
CA ALA A 274 -32.57 -22.23 10.72
C ALA A 274 -31.79 -20.97 10.33
N ILE A 275 -30.93 -20.54 11.23
CA ILE A 275 -29.94 -19.47 11.05
C ILE A 275 -28.60 -20.15 10.94
N LEU A 276 -27.99 -20.05 9.76
CA LEU A 276 -26.70 -20.65 9.46
C LEU A 276 -25.62 -19.59 9.45
N LEU A 277 -24.47 -19.94 9.99
CA LEU A 277 -23.23 -19.20 9.87
C LEU A 277 -22.18 -20.13 9.27
N ASP A 278 -21.62 -19.75 8.12
CA ASP A 278 -20.60 -20.52 7.39
C ASP A 278 -21.04 -21.99 7.17
N GLY A 279 -22.32 -22.18 6.78
CA GLY A 279 -22.92 -23.46 6.47
C GLY A 279 -23.30 -24.34 7.67
N LYS A 280 -23.05 -23.93 8.91
CA LYS A 280 -23.47 -24.63 10.14
C LYS A 280 -24.67 -23.95 10.78
N VAL A 281 -25.61 -24.71 11.29
CA VAL A 281 -26.78 -24.19 11.97
C VAL A 281 -26.38 -23.67 13.36
N LEU A 282 -26.41 -22.36 13.52
CA LEU A 282 -26.16 -21.67 14.77
C LEU A 282 -27.34 -21.79 15.74
N SER A 283 -28.54 -21.60 15.21
CA SER A 283 -29.79 -21.70 15.94
C SER A 283 -30.95 -22.02 14.99
N SER A 284 -31.96 -22.70 15.48
CA SER A 284 -33.17 -23.00 14.69
C SER A 284 -34.44 -22.80 15.55
N PRO A 285 -34.75 -21.54 15.86
CA PRO A 285 -35.90 -21.22 16.70
C PRO A 285 -37.23 -21.55 16.02
N VAL A 286 -38.23 -21.87 16.85
CA VAL A 286 -39.64 -21.95 16.42
C VAL A 286 -40.21 -20.55 16.36
N SER A 287 -40.86 -20.19 15.26
CA SER A 287 -41.56 -18.92 15.17
C SER A 287 -42.74 -18.85 16.17
N GLN A 288 -42.66 -17.98 17.18
CA GLN A 288 -43.67 -17.83 18.21
C GLN A 288 -44.84 -16.90 17.77
N ALA A 289 -44.54 -15.94 16.90
CA ALA A 289 -45.45 -14.96 16.38
C ALA A 289 -45.00 -14.48 14.98
N VAL A 290 -45.87 -13.76 14.31
CA VAL A 290 -45.48 -13.04 13.08
C VAL A 290 -44.64 -11.82 13.45
N ILE A 291 -43.43 -11.74 12.92
CA ILE A 291 -42.50 -10.62 13.17
C ILE A 291 -42.62 -9.64 12.01
N SER A 292 -43.35 -8.52 12.25
CA SER A 292 -43.63 -7.51 11.23
C SER A 292 -42.66 -6.32 11.24
N ASP A 293 -41.92 -6.16 12.33
CA ASP A 293 -40.96 -5.06 12.51
C ASP A 293 -39.54 -5.38 11.93
N GLY A 294 -39.32 -6.62 11.47
CA GLY A 294 -38.05 -7.04 10.92
C GLY A 294 -36.90 -7.10 11.92
N LYS A 295 -37.20 -7.22 13.23
CA LYS A 295 -36.22 -7.21 14.33
C LYS A 295 -36.21 -8.53 15.11
N PRO A 296 -35.73 -9.64 14.51
CA PRO A 296 -35.58 -10.89 15.24
C PRO A 296 -34.43 -10.83 16.23
N GLN A 297 -34.55 -11.66 17.28
CA GLN A 297 -33.50 -11.90 18.24
C GLN A 297 -33.00 -13.34 18.10
N ILE A 298 -31.68 -13.53 17.93
CA ILE A 298 -31.03 -14.83 17.96
C ILE A 298 -30.70 -15.15 19.42
N THR A 299 -31.35 -16.17 19.94
CA THR A 299 -31.14 -16.67 21.30
C THR A 299 -30.36 -17.99 21.25
N GLY A 300 -29.53 -18.23 22.26
CA GLY A 300 -28.72 -19.42 22.40
C GLY A 300 -27.93 -19.40 23.71
N ASN A 301 -27.04 -20.36 23.90
CA ASN A 301 -26.14 -20.39 25.05
C ASN A 301 -24.88 -19.56 24.77
N PHE A 302 -25.07 -18.25 24.49
CA PHE A 302 -23.96 -17.35 24.22
C PHE A 302 -23.38 -16.78 25.52
N THR A 303 -22.06 -16.72 25.59
CA THR A 303 -21.36 -15.79 26.47
C THR A 303 -21.46 -14.37 25.92
N GLU A 304 -21.18 -13.36 26.73
CA GLU A 304 -21.17 -11.96 26.27
C GLU A 304 -20.22 -11.75 25.08
N GLN A 305 -19.04 -12.34 25.17
CA GLN A 305 -18.00 -12.25 24.14
C GLN A 305 -18.43 -12.89 22.82
N GLU A 306 -19.06 -14.06 22.86
CA GLU A 306 -19.57 -14.73 21.66
C GLU A 306 -20.74 -13.95 21.02
N ALA A 307 -21.68 -13.45 21.82
CA ALA A 307 -22.78 -12.64 21.32
C ALA A 307 -22.28 -11.33 20.70
N LYS A 308 -21.28 -10.68 21.32
CA LYS A 308 -20.64 -9.49 20.78
C LYS A 308 -19.90 -9.79 19.47
N ALA A 309 -19.07 -10.83 19.44
CA ALA A 309 -18.32 -11.21 18.25
C ALA A 309 -19.26 -11.52 17.06
N LEU A 310 -20.34 -12.26 17.32
CA LEU A 310 -21.35 -12.55 16.31
C LEU A 310 -22.08 -11.29 15.84
N ALA A 311 -22.48 -10.41 16.74
CA ALA A 311 -23.11 -9.14 16.39
C ALA A 311 -22.20 -8.26 15.53
N ASP A 312 -20.90 -8.17 15.87
CA ASP A 312 -19.92 -7.40 15.11
C ASP A 312 -19.68 -8.02 13.72
N GLN A 313 -19.58 -9.36 13.60
CA GLN A 313 -19.50 -10.06 12.32
C GLN A 313 -20.68 -9.76 11.40
N LEU A 314 -21.89 -9.77 11.97
CA LEU A 314 -23.13 -9.51 11.22
C LEU A 314 -23.29 -8.04 10.83
N LYS A 315 -22.89 -7.15 11.72
CA LYS A 315 -22.94 -5.69 11.50
C LYS A 315 -22.07 -5.24 10.32
N TYR A 316 -20.88 -5.83 10.17
CA TYR A 316 -19.92 -5.48 9.12
C TYR A 316 -20.09 -6.31 7.84
N GLY A 317 -20.98 -7.28 7.84
CA GLY A 317 -21.36 -8.08 6.67
C GLY A 317 -20.46 -9.27 6.41
N ALA A 318 -20.91 -10.12 5.49
CA ALA A 318 -20.20 -11.30 5.03
C ALA A 318 -19.08 -10.91 4.05
N LEU A 319 -17.93 -11.60 4.16
CA LEU A 319 -16.89 -11.50 3.15
C LEU A 319 -17.37 -12.20 1.86
N PRO A 320 -17.19 -11.57 0.70
CA PRO A 320 -17.58 -12.19 -0.59
C PRO A 320 -16.73 -13.42 -0.92
N ILE A 321 -15.63 -13.61 -0.20
CA ILE A 321 -14.67 -14.70 -0.34
C ILE A 321 -14.15 -15.07 1.04
N SER A 322 -13.99 -16.37 1.31
CA SER A 322 -13.32 -16.84 2.53
C SER A 322 -11.80 -16.64 2.44
N PHE A 323 -11.15 -16.33 3.56
CA PHE A 323 -9.71 -16.15 3.64
C PHE A 323 -9.09 -17.08 4.67
N THR A 324 -7.85 -17.52 4.36
CA THR A 324 -6.98 -18.20 5.32
C THR A 324 -5.76 -17.35 5.60
N ILE A 325 -5.27 -17.34 6.86
CA ILE A 325 -3.99 -16.69 7.17
C ILE A 325 -2.87 -17.53 6.57
N GLN A 326 -2.23 -16.98 5.52
CA GLN A 326 -1.05 -17.59 4.90
C GLN A 326 0.21 -17.33 5.73
N SER A 327 0.31 -16.16 6.31
CA SER A 327 1.44 -15.74 7.13
C SER A 327 1.00 -14.69 8.14
N GLU A 328 1.52 -14.78 9.35
CA GLU A 328 1.40 -13.76 10.39
C GLU A 328 2.79 -13.45 10.92
N GLN A 329 3.17 -12.17 10.88
CA GLN A 329 4.45 -11.68 11.37
C GLN A 329 4.23 -10.57 12.38
N GLN A 330 4.81 -10.74 13.56
CA GLN A 330 4.80 -9.71 14.59
C GLN A 330 6.16 -9.01 14.64
N ILE A 331 6.16 -7.69 14.47
CA ILE A 331 7.34 -6.84 14.50
C ILE A 331 7.32 -6.05 15.80
N SER A 332 8.38 -6.16 16.59
CA SER A 332 8.50 -5.41 17.84
C SER A 332 8.70 -3.92 17.57
N ALA A 333 7.95 -3.06 18.25
CA ALA A 333 8.10 -1.60 18.18
C ALA A 333 9.50 -1.12 18.59
N THR A 334 10.15 -1.82 19.52
CA THR A 334 11.53 -1.51 19.94
C THR A 334 12.53 -1.75 18.83
N LEU A 335 12.36 -2.83 18.07
CA LEU A 335 13.22 -3.16 16.93
C LEU A 335 13.07 -2.11 15.81
N GLY A 336 11.85 -1.70 15.50
CA GLY A 336 11.56 -0.70 14.46
C GLY A 336 12.16 0.67 14.80
N SER A 337 11.99 1.14 16.04
CA SER A 337 12.54 2.42 16.50
C SER A 337 14.08 2.43 16.50
N GLU A 338 14.72 1.32 16.85
CA GLU A 338 16.17 1.17 16.80
C GLU A 338 16.67 1.21 15.35
N GLN A 339 16.02 0.51 14.43
CA GLN A 339 16.35 0.53 13.01
C GLN A 339 16.18 1.92 12.40
N LEU A 340 15.14 2.66 12.77
CA LEU A 340 14.97 4.05 12.34
C LEU A 340 16.11 4.93 12.82
N ARG A 341 16.51 4.81 14.09
CA ARG A 341 17.64 5.55 14.67
C ARG A 341 18.95 5.23 13.94
N VAL A 342 19.24 3.96 13.69
CA VAL A 342 20.41 3.52 12.94
C VAL A 342 20.35 4.03 11.50
N GLY A 343 19.20 3.97 10.84
CA GLY A 343 19.01 4.51 9.49
C GLY A 343 19.28 6.02 9.41
N LEU A 344 18.73 6.80 10.35
CA LEU A 344 18.99 8.24 10.42
C LEU A 344 20.47 8.56 10.68
N LEU A 345 21.12 7.82 11.59
CA LEU A 345 22.54 7.99 11.87
C LEU A 345 23.39 7.67 10.61
N THR A 346 23.09 6.58 9.93
CA THR A 346 23.75 6.18 8.68
C THR A 346 23.56 7.24 7.59
N GLY A 347 22.34 7.77 7.45
CA GLY A 347 22.05 8.89 6.54
C GLY A 347 22.86 10.14 6.85
N LEU A 348 22.99 10.50 8.14
CA LEU A 348 23.80 11.63 8.58
C LEU A 348 25.30 11.42 8.28
N ILE A 349 25.81 10.22 8.54
CA ILE A 349 27.19 9.85 8.20
C ILE A 349 27.40 9.93 6.68
N GLY A 350 26.47 9.39 5.87
CA GLY A 350 26.53 9.49 4.42
C GLY A 350 26.54 10.94 3.93
N LEU A 351 25.69 11.79 4.48
CA LEU A 351 25.65 13.21 4.19
C LEU A 351 26.97 13.90 4.53
N LEU A 352 27.55 13.60 5.70
CA LEU A 352 28.85 14.13 6.14
C LEU A 352 29.99 13.69 5.19
N LEU A 353 30.02 12.42 4.79
CA LEU A 353 31.02 11.90 3.86
C LEU A 353 30.93 12.61 2.50
N VAL A 354 29.74 12.78 1.95
CA VAL A 354 29.53 13.51 0.69
C VAL A 354 29.93 14.97 0.83
N PHE A 355 29.66 15.60 1.98
CA PHE A 355 30.08 16.99 2.26
C PHE A 355 31.61 17.12 2.31
N VAL A 356 32.27 16.24 3.07
CA VAL A 356 33.75 16.23 3.17
C VAL A 356 34.38 15.99 1.79
N TYR A 357 33.87 15.02 1.03
CA TYR A 357 34.31 14.77 -0.34
C TYR A 357 34.12 16.00 -1.24
N SER A 358 32.94 16.63 -1.19
CA SER A 358 32.64 17.82 -1.99
C SER A 358 33.52 19.01 -1.60
N LEU A 359 33.80 19.18 -0.30
CA LEU A 359 34.69 20.23 0.19
C LEU A 359 36.14 20.05 -0.28
N PHE A 360 36.61 18.79 -0.25
CA PHE A 360 37.96 18.46 -0.72
C PHE A 360 38.09 18.65 -2.24
N GLN A 361 37.11 18.18 -3.03
CA GLN A 361 37.15 18.24 -4.49
C GLN A 361 36.81 19.61 -5.06
N TYR A 362 35.81 20.30 -4.47
CA TYR A 362 35.23 21.54 -5.02
C TYR A 362 35.44 22.75 -4.13
N ARG A 363 36.14 22.60 -2.99
CA ARG A 363 36.42 23.67 -2.02
C ARG A 363 35.12 24.36 -1.57
N LEU A 364 35.02 25.71 -1.62
CA LEU A 364 33.83 26.45 -1.19
C LEU A 364 32.56 26.15 -2.00
N LEU A 365 32.66 25.64 -3.24
CA LEU A 365 31.49 25.12 -3.96
C LEU A 365 30.85 23.90 -3.27
N GLY A 366 31.60 23.17 -2.43
CA GLY A 366 31.06 22.08 -1.60
C GLY A 366 29.96 22.54 -0.64
N PHE A 367 29.99 23.81 -0.18
CA PHE A 367 28.88 24.35 0.59
C PHE A 367 27.59 24.50 -0.21
N VAL A 368 27.67 24.80 -1.51
CA VAL A 368 26.47 24.84 -2.38
C VAL A 368 25.89 23.45 -2.52
N THR A 369 26.74 22.41 -2.66
CA THR A 369 26.30 21.01 -2.67
C THR A 369 25.57 20.67 -1.38
N MET A 370 26.18 20.99 -0.22
CA MET A 370 25.55 20.71 1.08
C MET A 370 24.20 21.41 1.24
N MET A 371 24.13 22.68 0.88
CA MET A 371 22.88 23.43 0.93
C MET A 371 21.81 22.86 0.00
N SER A 372 22.20 22.43 -1.19
CA SER A 372 21.30 21.76 -2.14
C SER A 372 20.79 20.43 -1.60
N LEU A 373 21.63 19.62 -0.94
CA LEU A 373 21.23 18.36 -0.29
C LEU A 373 20.27 18.61 0.88
N VAL A 374 20.52 19.62 1.69
CA VAL A 374 19.62 20.00 2.79
C VAL A 374 18.25 20.43 2.25
N VAL A 375 18.22 21.26 1.21
CA VAL A 375 16.96 21.68 0.57
C VAL A 375 16.23 20.48 -0.05
N ALA A 376 16.94 19.57 -0.70
CA ALA A 376 16.36 18.33 -1.23
C ALA A 376 15.77 17.45 -0.11
N GLY A 377 16.46 17.36 1.02
CA GLY A 377 15.99 16.65 2.21
C GLY A 377 14.71 17.26 2.77
N ILE A 378 14.64 18.60 2.88
CA ILE A 378 13.45 19.30 3.37
C ILE A 378 12.25 19.05 2.44
N ILE A 379 12.41 19.21 1.13
CA ILE A 379 11.34 18.95 0.17
C ILE A 379 10.87 17.50 0.22
N SER A 380 11.81 16.55 0.29
CA SER A 380 11.47 15.13 0.37
C SER A 380 10.70 14.83 1.66
N TYR A 381 11.13 15.41 2.79
CA TYR A 381 10.43 15.27 4.06
C TYR A 381 9.01 15.85 4.01
N GLU A 382 8.85 17.08 3.54
CA GLU A 382 7.55 17.73 3.39
C GLU A 382 6.63 16.94 2.43
N ALA A 383 7.18 16.44 1.32
CA ALA A 383 6.42 15.64 0.37
C ALA A 383 5.93 14.32 1.00
N ILE A 384 6.79 13.62 1.75
CA ILE A 384 6.43 12.38 2.45
C ILE A 384 5.34 12.64 3.50
N ALA A 385 5.45 13.73 4.28
CA ALA A 385 4.46 14.09 5.27
C ALA A 385 3.09 14.41 4.64
N LEU A 386 3.07 15.21 3.56
CA LEU A 386 1.84 15.51 2.81
C LEU A 386 1.20 14.28 2.18
N LEU A 387 2.01 13.40 1.57
CA LEU A 387 1.53 12.15 0.98
C LEU A 387 1.03 11.18 2.06
N GLY A 388 1.63 11.22 3.24
CA GLY A 388 1.16 10.48 4.41
C GLY A 388 -0.24 10.90 4.83
N TRP A 389 -0.56 12.19 4.76
CA TRP A 389 -1.89 12.70 5.04
C TRP A 389 -2.88 12.45 3.89
N ALA A 390 -2.50 12.81 2.65
CA ALA A 390 -3.42 12.79 1.51
C ALA A 390 -3.68 11.38 0.96
N LEU A 391 -2.67 10.51 0.93
CA LEU A 391 -2.70 9.17 0.32
C LEU A 391 -2.42 8.04 1.32
N ASN A 392 -2.37 8.35 2.62
CA ASN A 392 -1.99 7.41 3.67
C ASN A 392 -0.64 6.69 3.42
N TYR A 393 0.29 7.38 2.75
CA TYR A 393 1.62 6.84 2.52
C TYR A 393 2.37 6.68 3.85
N ARG A 394 2.98 5.50 4.06
CA ARG A 394 3.77 5.18 5.26
C ARG A 394 5.21 4.94 4.89
N LEU A 395 6.12 5.62 5.57
CA LEU A 395 7.56 5.47 5.35
C LEU A 395 8.04 4.16 5.97
N SER A 396 8.51 3.24 5.12
CA SER A 396 9.11 1.96 5.52
C SER A 396 10.63 2.07 5.72
N LEU A 397 11.24 1.07 6.36
CA LEU A 397 12.70 0.96 6.49
C LEU A 397 13.38 0.97 5.12
N ALA A 398 12.81 0.25 4.15
CA ALA A 398 13.31 0.27 2.78
C ALA A 398 13.17 1.66 2.12
N GLY A 399 12.10 2.42 2.48
CA GLY A 399 11.95 3.81 2.08
C GLY A 399 13.03 4.72 2.65
N VAL A 400 13.40 4.53 3.93
CA VAL A 400 14.55 5.24 4.54
C VAL A 400 15.85 4.90 3.82
N ALA A 401 16.09 3.63 3.48
CA ALA A 401 17.24 3.24 2.68
C ALA A 401 17.24 3.93 1.29
N GLY A 402 16.07 4.07 0.65
CA GLY A 402 15.92 4.83 -0.59
C GLY A 402 16.31 6.29 -0.46
N LEU A 403 15.94 6.95 0.65
CA LEU A 403 16.37 8.33 0.95
C LEU A 403 17.90 8.43 1.12
N ILE A 404 18.53 7.46 1.77
CA ILE A 404 19.99 7.43 1.96
C ILE A 404 20.71 7.27 0.60
N VAL A 405 20.24 6.34 -0.24
CA VAL A 405 20.78 6.14 -1.59
C VAL A 405 20.62 7.39 -2.45
N ALA A 406 19.51 8.11 -2.28
CA ALA A 406 19.26 9.36 -2.99
C ALA A 406 20.30 10.45 -2.68
N ILE A 407 20.92 10.49 -1.49
CA ILE A 407 22.00 11.44 -1.16
C ILE A 407 23.15 11.31 -2.17
N GLY A 408 23.57 10.07 -2.48
CA GLY A 408 24.61 9.81 -3.47
C GLY A 408 24.18 10.19 -4.89
N ALA A 409 22.97 9.81 -5.29
CA ALA A 409 22.43 10.10 -6.61
C ALA A 409 22.21 11.61 -6.84
N THR A 410 21.88 12.36 -5.78
CA THR A 410 21.77 13.83 -5.82
C THR A 410 23.13 14.48 -5.97
N ALA A 411 24.13 14.02 -5.21
CA ALA A 411 25.51 14.51 -5.30
C ALA A 411 26.10 14.36 -6.71
N ASP A 412 25.79 13.24 -7.41
CA ASP A 412 26.23 13.00 -8.80
C ASP A 412 25.76 14.12 -9.76
N SER A 413 24.55 14.60 -9.62
CA SER A 413 24.01 15.70 -10.44
C SER A 413 24.81 17.00 -10.29
N PHE A 414 25.26 17.31 -9.06
CA PHE A 414 26.09 18.49 -8.79
C PHE A 414 27.49 18.32 -9.33
N ILE A 415 28.07 17.13 -9.20
CA ILE A 415 29.39 16.78 -9.74
C ILE A 415 29.42 17.03 -11.25
N VAL A 416 28.43 16.49 -11.98
CA VAL A 416 28.31 16.68 -13.43
C VAL A 416 28.23 18.16 -13.78
N TYR A 417 27.44 18.95 -13.04
CA TYR A 417 27.31 20.38 -13.32
C TYR A 417 28.61 21.15 -13.03
N PHE A 418 29.26 20.88 -11.91
CA PHE A 418 30.51 21.55 -11.54
C PHE A 418 31.64 21.23 -12.50
N GLU A 419 31.77 19.99 -12.92
CA GLU A 419 32.80 19.63 -13.92
C GLU A 419 32.54 20.33 -15.26
N ARG A 420 31.28 20.46 -15.70
CA ARG A 420 30.97 21.26 -16.90
C ARG A 420 31.32 22.73 -16.75
N ILE A 421 31.12 23.34 -15.58
CA ILE A 421 31.57 24.71 -15.31
C ILE A 421 33.10 24.79 -15.39
N ARG A 422 33.82 23.83 -14.77
CA ARG A 422 35.28 23.78 -14.79
C ARG A 422 35.85 23.61 -16.20
N ASP A 423 35.22 22.77 -17.03
CA ASP A 423 35.59 22.58 -18.42
C ASP A 423 35.47 23.88 -19.22
N GLU A 424 34.38 24.66 -19.02
CA GLU A 424 34.18 25.92 -19.69
C GLU A 424 35.19 26.99 -19.20
N ILE A 425 35.60 26.94 -17.92
CA ILE A 425 36.66 27.82 -17.38
C ILE A 425 38.03 27.42 -17.98
N ARG A 426 38.36 26.13 -18.07
CA ARG A 426 39.57 25.62 -18.74
C ARG A 426 39.65 26.08 -20.20
N ALA A 427 38.50 26.15 -20.88
CA ALA A 427 38.38 26.68 -22.24
C ALA A 427 38.56 28.20 -22.32
N GLY A 428 38.83 28.90 -21.19
CA GLY A 428 39.12 30.33 -21.13
C GLY A 428 37.91 31.26 -21.05
N ARG A 429 36.74 30.76 -20.71
CA ARG A 429 35.54 31.60 -20.49
C ARG A 429 35.59 32.28 -19.14
N THR A 430 34.94 33.42 -19.03
CA THR A 430 34.72 34.08 -17.74
C THR A 430 33.77 33.25 -16.88
N ILE A 431 33.90 33.27 -15.56
CA ILE A 431 33.13 32.45 -14.63
C ILE A 431 31.62 32.63 -14.80
N PRO A 432 31.03 33.83 -14.93
CA PRO A 432 29.60 33.97 -15.21
C PRO A 432 29.16 33.35 -16.53
N SER A 433 30.00 33.45 -17.56
CA SER A 433 29.75 32.80 -18.86
C SER A 433 29.86 31.28 -18.76
N ALA A 434 30.87 30.76 -18.02
CA ALA A 434 31.08 29.34 -17.81
C ALA A 434 29.91 28.67 -17.07
N VAL A 435 29.36 29.34 -16.04
CA VAL A 435 28.16 28.86 -15.33
C VAL A 435 26.97 28.69 -16.27
N ASN A 436 26.70 29.68 -17.13
CA ASN A 436 25.56 29.62 -18.06
C ASN A 436 25.75 28.56 -19.17
N HIS A 437 26.95 28.46 -19.78
CA HIS A 437 27.23 27.48 -20.82
C HIS A 437 27.35 26.07 -20.25
N GLY A 438 27.97 25.92 -19.08
CA GLY A 438 28.03 24.67 -18.34
C GLY A 438 26.63 24.14 -18.02
N TRP A 439 25.72 25.03 -17.62
CA TRP A 439 24.33 24.68 -17.38
C TRP A 439 23.62 24.13 -18.61
N GLN A 440 23.74 24.79 -19.76
CA GLN A 440 23.09 24.35 -21.01
C GLN A 440 23.50 22.92 -21.42
N ARG A 441 24.73 22.51 -21.09
CA ARG A 441 25.21 21.15 -21.35
C ARG A 441 24.84 20.19 -20.22
N ALA A 442 25.08 20.57 -18.97
CA ALA A 442 24.81 19.75 -17.80
C ALA A 442 23.32 19.43 -17.65
N SER A 443 22.43 20.42 -17.85
CA SER A 443 20.99 20.22 -17.66
C SER A 443 20.39 19.10 -18.50
N ARG A 444 20.85 18.92 -19.74
CA ARG A 444 20.40 17.81 -20.60
C ARG A 444 20.87 16.46 -20.08
N THR A 445 22.12 16.37 -19.61
CA THR A 445 22.69 15.13 -19.04
C THR A 445 22.00 14.77 -17.74
N ILE A 446 21.79 15.76 -16.85
CA ILE A 446 21.10 15.58 -15.56
C ILE A 446 19.65 15.13 -15.81
N LEU A 447 18.93 15.78 -16.72
CA LEU A 447 17.55 15.40 -17.04
C LEU A 447 17.47 13.96 -17.58
N ALA A 448 18.37 13.58 -18.49
CA ALA A 448 18.40 12.23 -19.04
C ALA A 448 18.72 11.18 -17.95
N SER A 449 19.71 11.43 -17.10
CA SER A 449 20.06 10.55 -15.97
C SER A 449 18.89 10.39 -15.00
N LYS A 450 18.25 11.50 -14.60
CA LYS A 450 17.10 11.45 -13.68
C LYS A 450 15.86 10.82 -14.30
N ALA A 451 15.66 10.97 -15.61
CA ALA A 451 14.58 10.27 -16.32
C ALA A 451 14.78 8.75 -16.30
N VAL A 452 16.02 8.26 -16.47
CA VAL A 452 16.34 6.83 -16.36
C VAL A 452 16.10 6.32 -14.93
N ASN A 453 16.54 7.08 -13.91
CA ASN A 453 16.31 6.72 -12.51
C ASN A 453 14.81 6.71 -12.16
N LEU A 454 14.05 7.68 -12.67
CA LEU A 454 12.60 7.73 -12.48
C LEU A 454 11.90 6.56 -13.18
N LEU A 455 12.31 6.21 -14.40
CA LEU A 455 11.79 5.05 -15.12
C LEU A 455 12.05 3.76 -14.34
N ALA A 456 13.29 3.57 -13.84
CA ALA A 456 13.64 2.42 -13.02
C ALA A 456 12.80 2.36 -11.73
N ALA A 457 12.59 3.50 -11.07
CA ALA A 457 11.74 3.60 -9.88
C ALA A 457 10.28 3.24 -10.19
N VAL A 458 9.73 3.72 -11.32
CA VAL A 458 8.35 3.38 -11.74
C VAL A 458 8.21 1.89 -12.04
N VAL A 459 9.14 1.30 -12.81
CA VAL A 459 9.12 -0.14 -13.10
C VAL A 459 9.20 -0.95 -11.81
N LEU A 460 10.12 -0.59 -10.91
CA LEU A 460 10.28 -1.27 -9.63
C LEU A 460 9.01 -1.10 -8.76
N TYR A 461 8.39 0.07 -8.75
CA TYR A 461 7.15 0.33 -8.01
C TYR A 461 5.98 -0.51 -8.49
N VAL A 462 5.85 -0.72 -9.80
CA VAL A 462 4.75 -1.50 -10.41
C VAL A 462 4.95 -3.00 -10.19
N VAL A 463 6.19 -3.50 -10.31
CA VAL A 463 6.49 -4.94 -10.25
C VAL A 463 6.64 -5.43 -8.80
N SER A 464 7.10 -4.57 -7.89
CA SER A 464 7.42 -5.00 -6.51
C SER A 464 6.22 -4.97 -5.58
N VAL A 465 6.32 -5.73 -4.49
CA VAL A 465 5.35 -5.80 -3.39
C VAL A 465 6.04 -5.51 -2.05
N GLY A 466 5.25 -5.13 -1.06
CA GLY A 466 5.73 -4.92 0.31
C GLY A 466 6.75 -3.78 0.43
N SER A 467 7.80 -4.00 1.21
CA SER A 467 8.80 -2.99 1.55
C SER A 467 9.60 -2.48 0.34
N VAL A 468 9.82 -3.31 -0.69
CA VAL A 468 10.54 -2.91 -1.92
C VAL A 468 9.77 -1.82 -2.68
N LYS A 469 8.44 -1.83 -2.63
CA LYS A 469 7.60 -0.78 -3.20
C LYS A 469 7.84 0.57 -2.51
N GLY A 470 8.05 0.56 -1.19
CA GLY A 470 8.43 1.77 -0.43
C GLY A 470 9.77 2.35 -0.85
N PHE A 471 10.78 1.50 -1.08
CA PHE A 471 12.07 1.90 -1.63
C PHE A 471 11.94 2.55 -3.01
N ALA A 472 11.23 1.89 -3.93
CA ALA A 472 11.01 2.40 -5.28
C ALA A 472 10.30 3.76 -5.27
N PHE A 473 9.28 3.92 -4.42
CA PHE A 473 8.56 5.17 -4.27
C PHE A 473 9.46 6.32 -3.81
N THR A 474 10.25 6.12 -2.74
CA THR A 474 11.17 7.16 -2.24
C THR A 474 12.26 7.48 -3.23
N LEU A 475 12.79 6.49 -3.97
CA LEU A 475 13.76 6.72 -5.03
C LEU A 475 13.18 7.58 -6.17
N GLY A 476 11.95 7.34 -6.58
CA GLY A 476 11.25 8.14 -7.59
C GLY A 476 10.94 9.56 -7.09
N LEU A 477 10.46 9.69 -5.86
CA LEU A 477 10.17 10.97 -5.22
C LEU A 477 11.42 11.85 -5.12
N THR A 478 12.53 11.29 -4.66
CA THR A 478 13.80 12.01 -4.54
C THR A 478 14.40 12.40 -5.90
N ALA A 479 14.22 11.57 -6.94
CA ALA A 479 14.64 11.94 -8.29
C ALA A 479 13.88 13.17 -8.82
N ILE A 480 12.60 13.30 -8.49
CA ILE A 480 11.80 14.49 -8.82
C ILE A 480 12.26 15.69 -7.97
N ALA A 481 12.44 15.51 -6.66
CA ALA A 481 12.93 16.56 -5.76
C ALA A 481 14.28 17.10 -6.22
N ASP A 482 15.20 16.23 -6.65
CA ASP A 482 16.49 16.59 -7.21
C ASP A 482 16.37 17.51 -8.43
N LEU A 483 15.51 17.18 -9.39
CA LEU A 483 15.28 18.04 -10.54
C LEU A 483 14.80 19.43 -10.10
N VAL A 484 13.84 19.48 -9.17
CA VAL A 484 13.32 20.74 -8.64
C VAL A 484 14.46 21.55 -8.01
N VAL A 485 15.29 20.93 -7.17
CA VAL A 485 16.40 21.60 -6.47
C VAL A 485 17.47 22.07 -7.46
N VAL A 486 17.85 21.26 -8.43
CA VAL A 486 18.87 21.65 -9.41
C VAL A 486 18.43 22.86 -10.24
N TYR A 487 17.15 22.89 -10.65
CA TYR A 487 16.61 23.98 -11.48
C TYR A 487 16.26 25.25 -10.68
N LEU A 488 15.67 25.10 -9.50
CA LEU A 488 15.18 26.26 -8.72
C LEU A 488 16.14 26.74 -7.65
N PHE A 489 17.10 25.93 -7.23
CA PHE A 489 18.06 26.30 -6.19
C PHE A 489 19.51 26.31 -6.68
N THR A 490 20.04 25.16 -7.15
CA THR A 490 21.49 24.99 -7.41
C THR A 490 21.98 25.92 -8.54
N HIS A 491 21.34 25.85 -9.71
CA HIS A 491 21.72 26.70 -10.85
C HIS A 491 21.51 28.20 -10.56
N PRO A 492 20.38 28.66 -10.01
CA PRO A 492 20.21 30.06 -9.62
C PRO A 492 21.22 30.53 -8.58
N MET A 493 21.52 29.72 -7.55
CA MET A 493 22.51 30.03 -6.53
C MET A 493 23.89 30.22 -7.15
N LEU A 494 24.34 29.30 -8.01
CA LEU A 494 25.61 29.42 -8.72
C LEU A 494 25.66 30.64 -9.64
N THR A 495 24.55 30.98 -10.29
CA THR A 495 24.45 32.20 -11.11
C THR A 495 24.64 33.46 -10.27
N LEU A 496 24.07 33.51 -9.06
CA LEU A 496 24.27 34.63 -8.14
C LEU A 496 25.71 34.68 -7.62
N LEU A 497 26.27 33.55 -7.17
CA LEU A 497 27.62 33.44 -6.64
C LEU A 497 28.67 33.84 -7.69
N ALA A 498 28.50 33.37 -8.95
CA ALA A 498 29.37 33.71 -10.07
C ALA A 498 29.47 35.23 -10.36
N ASN A 499 28.47 36.02 -9.95
CA ASN A 499 28.44 37.46 -10.10
C ASN A 499 28.93 38.21 -8.85
N THR A 500 29.35 37.50 -7.79
CA THR A 500 30.01 38.13 -6.62
C THR A 500 31.49 38.32 -6.90
N ARG A 501 32.12 39.31 -6.22
CA ARG A 501 33.56 39.57 -6.34
C ARG A 501 34.41 38.33 -6.02
N TYR A 502 34.06 37.59 -4.97
CA TYR A 502 34.84 36.45 -4.50
C TYR A 502 34.86 35.28 -5.48
N PHE A 503 33.70 34.91 -6.01
CA PHE A 503 33.60 33.79 -6.97
C PHE A 503 33.86 34.25 -8.40
N GLY A 504 33.37 35.44 -8.80
CA GLY A 504 33.48 35.94 -10.17
C GLY A 504 34.88 36.32 -10.60
N GLU A 505 35.74 36.77 -9.66
CA GLU A 505 37.16 37.03 -9.91
C GLU A 505 38.02 35.72 -9.79
N GLY A 506 37.46 34.61 -9.37
CA GLY A 506 38.14 33.31 -9.31
C GLY A 506 39.15 33.19 -8.17
N HIS A 507 38.76 33.62 -6.95
CA HIS A 507 39.62 33.51 -5.77
C HIS A 507 40.13 32.05 -5.58
N ARG A 508 41.38 31.88 -5.11
CA ARG A 508 42.09 30.58 -5.01
C ARG A 508 41.28 29.47 -4.30
N HIS A 509 40.48 29.82 -3.29
CA HIS A 509 39.65 28.87 -2.52
C HIS A 509 38.20 28.73 -3.04
N SER A 510 37.81 29.48 -4.06
CA SER A 510 36.44 29.44 -4.61
C SER A 510 36.07 28.07 -5.25
N GLY A 511 37.07 27.29 -5.69
CA GLY A 511 36.91 26.08 -6.50
C GLY A 511 36.74 26.35 -8.00
N LEU A 512 36.69 27.65 -8.40
CA LEU A 512 36.53 28.14 -9.79
C LEU A 512 37.74 29.00 -10.24
N SER A 513 38.88 28.95 -9.53
CA SER A 513 40.07 29.72 -9.90
C SER A 513 40.61 29.28 -11.25
N PRO A 514 40.70 30.18 -12.26
CA PRO A 514 41.25 29.86 -13.57
C PRO A 514 42.69 29.36 -13.50
N GLU A 515 43.50 29.93 -12.62
CA GLU A 515 44.91 29.55 -12.42
C GLU A 515 45.02 28.10 -11.91
N SER A 516 44.23 27.75 -10.89
CA SER A 516 44.24 26.38 -10.31
C SER A 516 43.66 25.32 -11.23
N LEU A 517 42.83 25.72 -12.19
CA LEU A 517 42.23 24.87 -13.19
C LEU A 517 43.08 24.73 -14.48
N GLY A 518 44.20 25.48 -14.60
CA GLY A 518 45.04 25.46 -15.79
C GLY A 518 44.38 26.13 -17.00
N ALA A 519 43.53 27.14 -16.76
CA ALA A 519 42.85 27.84 -17.84
C ALA A 519 43.83 28.54 -18.77
N THR A 520 43.68 28.34 -20.07
CA THR A 520 44.46 29.04 -21.09
C THR A 520 43.68 30.27 -21.56
N PRO A 521 44.24 31.49 -21.42
CA PRO A 521 43.56 32.68 -21.88
C PRO A 521 43.31 32.62 -23.38
N LEU A 522 42.04 32.85 -23.79
CA LEU A 522 41.64 32.89 -25.20
C LEU A 522 42.26 34.05 -25.98
N TYR A 523 42.74 35.08 -25.27
CA TYR A 523 43.29 36.30 -25.85
C TYR A 523 44.79 36.44 -25.56
N ARG A 524 45.59 36.62 -26.59
CA ARG A 524 47.05 36.66 -26.56
C ARG A 524 47.62 38.08 -26.73
N GLY A 525 46.85 39.11 -26.59
CA GLY A 525 47.29 40.49 -26.93
C GLY A 525 47.34 40.70 -28.45
N ALA A 526 47.40 41.94 -28.90
CA ALA A 526 47.50 42.30 -30.30
C ALA A 526 46.42 41.70 -31.24
N GLY A 527 45.20 41.41 -30.76
CA GLY A 527 44.05 41.03 -31.57
C GLY A 527 44.06 39.56 -32.10
N ARG A 528 44.93 38.67 -31.59
CA ARG A 528 45.00 37.28 -31.98
C ARG A 528 44.32 36.34 -31.00
N LEU A 529 43.34 35.57 -31.46
CA LEU A 529 42.71 34.48 -30.69
C LEU A 529 43.60 33.21 -30.74
N ARG A 530 43.67 32.49 -29.65
CA ARG A 530 44.36 31.19 -29.54
C ARG A 530 43.43 30.12 -30.06
N SER A 531 43.91 29.30 -31.01
CA SER A 531 43.14 28.09 -31.39
C SER A 531 43.26 27.03 -30.27
N PRO A 532 42.20 26.25 -30.01
CA PRO A 532 42.19 25.22 -28.95
C PRO A 532 43.21 24.10 -29.16
N GLU A 533 43.76 23.95 -30.33
CA GLU A 533 44.62 22.83 -30.73
C GLU A 533 46.15 23.10 -30.63
N GLU A 534 46.56 24.34 -30.32
CA GLU A 534 48.00 24.57 -30.11
C GLU A 534 48.48 24.00 -28.76
N LYS A 535 49.04 22.79 -28.78
CA LYS A 535 49.84 22.25 -27.67
C LYS A 535 50.90 23.27 -27.28
N GLN A 536 50.96 23.60 -25.97
CA GLN A 536 52.04 24.41 -25.41
C GLN A 536 53.36 23.63 -25.50
N LEU A 537 54.09 23.79 -26.57
CA LEU A 537 55.47 23.39 -26.58
C LEU A 537 56.26 24.25 -25.59
N SER A 538 57.01 23.64 -24.69
CA SER A 538 57.91 24.35 -23.80
C SER A 538 58.91 25.15 -24.59
N ILE A 539 59.46 26.24 -24.01
CA ILE A 539 60.49 27.08 -24.68
C ILE A 539 61.66 26.20 -25.16
N ALA A 540 62.01 25.14 -24.43
CA ALA A 540 63.03 24.17 -24.80
C ALA A 540 62.63 23.33 -26.02
N GLU A 541 61.37 22.91 -26.14
CA GLU A 541 60.86 22.17 -27.30
C GLU A 541 60.75 23.05 -28.54
N ARG A 542 60.40 24.33 -28.40
CA ARG A 542 60.41 25.31 -29.50
C ARG A 542 61.82 25.49 -30.04
N ARG A 543 62.81 25.71 -29.17
CA ARG A 543 64.20 25.83 -29.58
C ARG A 543 64.76 24.56 -30.25
N ARG A 544 64.30 23.38 -29.84
CA ARG A 544 64.64 22.10 -30.50
C ARG A 544 63.97 21.98 -31.87
N ALA A 545 62.70 22.34 -32.00
CA ALA A 545 62.01 22.33 -33.28
C ALA A 545 62.58 23.35 -34.26
N GLU A 546 62.97 24.58 -33.77
CA GLU A 546 63.62 25.59 -34.58
C GLU A 546 65.02 25.15 -35.06
N ARG A 547 65.81 24.46 -34.21
CA ARG A 547 67.11 23.87 -34.60
C ARG A 547 66.96 22.74 -35.58
N ALA A 548 66.03 21.82 -35.39
CA ALA A 548 65.77 20.75 -36.30
C ALA A 548 65.27 21.23 -37.69
N ALA A 549 64.49 22.32 -37.70
CA ALA A 549 64.06 22.97 -38.95
C ALA A 549 65.24 23.68 -39.67
N ALA A 550 66.17 24.29 -38.93
CA ALA A 550 67.36 24.94 -39.50
C ALA A 550 68.35 23.88 -40.04
N GLU A 551 68.55 22.74 -39.36
CA GLU A 551 69.39 21.62 -39.81
C GLU A 551 68.79 20.95 -41.07
N ALA A 552 67.43 20.84 -41.16
CA ALA A 552 66.77 20.32 -42.34
C ALA A 552 66.93 21.23 -43.57
N ASP A 553 66.90 22.58 -43.33
CA ASP A 553 67.07 23.56 -44.43
C ASP A 553 68.51 23.63 -44.91
N GLU A 554 69.47 23.47 -43.99
CA GLU A 554 70.94 23.39 -44.30
C GLU A 554 71.25 22.13 -45.10
N SER A 555 70.74 20.96 -44.73
CA SER A 555 70.86 19.72 -45.48
C SER A 555 70.23 19.75 -46.86
N ALA A 556 69.04 20.41 -46.99
CA ALA A 556 68.38 20.61 -48.29
C ALA A 556 69.13 21.61 -49.24
N SER A 557 69.93 22.53 -48.64
CA SER A 557 70.73 23.47 -49.42
C SER A 557 72.03 22.86 -49.88
N ASP A 558 72.60 21.91 -49.17
CA ASP A 558 73.80 21.19 -49.58
C ASP A 558 73.54 20.12 -50.67
N GLU A 559 72.36 19.44 -50.62
CA GLU A 559 71.95 18.52 -51.68
C GLU A 559 71.72 19.22 -53.04
N LYS A 560 71.36 20.52 -53.00
CA LYS A 560 71.19 21.37 -54.19
C LYS A 560 72.50 21.90 -54.79
N LYS A 561 73.66 21.77 -54.11
CA LYS A 561 74.98 22.18 -54.55
C LYS A 561 75.81 21.02 -55.17
N GLU A 562 75.38 19.75 -54.99
CA GLU A 562 76.00 18.58 -55.55
C GLU A 562 75.29 17.96 -56.76
N SER A 563 74.16 18.55 -57.20
CA SER A 563 73.48 18.17 -58.44
C SER A 563 73.73 19.31 -59.49
#